data_e7e044653cc96c8e10149032844f1039
#
_entry.id   e7e044653cc96c8e10149032844f1039
#
_cell.length_a   1.000
_cell.length_b   1.000
_cell.length_c   1.000
_cell.angle_alpha   90.00
_cell.angle_beta   90.00
_cell.angle_gamma   90.00
#
_symmetry.space_group_name_H-M   'P 1'
#
loop_
_entity.id
_entity.type
_entity.pdbx_description
1 polymer ?
#
loop_
_entity_poly.entity_id
_entity_poly.type
_entity_poly.pdbx_seq_one_letter_code
_entity_poly.pdbx_strand_id
1 'polypeptide(L)'
;MKVAVLYQDHEPPAIGGLRKPMKPDGYRASGADIAFCLREHGVSVITPAEQPDLYTDLNWVFPDTVQGIHAALAAGADTLWLNTVLYEGHPIEQFAGVHVVGQRPRDVARYDDKFTLNAELLKRSFPVIRSQIIHAGEAYTGAFPCMIKPIRGRGSQGVIRCGTPDAFAHARDSLLAAKIYGDPLMAEPYLPGQEITISVFPDGTSLPIAERFAQKDGVAPYNGDVPVVNNSRAVAEETDAQRTIRRACEQAVTALDLKGLVRVDCRAAADGT
;
A
#
# COMPACT_ATOMS: atom_id res chain seq x y z
N MET A 1 12.58 -20.51 -14.11
CA MET A 1 11.69 -19.81 -13.18
C MET A 1 10.32 -20.45 -13.28
N LYS A 2 9.82 -20.99 -12.16
CA LYS A 2 8.49 -21.59 -12.02
C LYS A 2 7.78 -20.89 -10.88
N VAL A 3 6.75 -20.09 -11.20
CA VAL A 3 6.12 -19.18 -10.28
C VAL A 3 4.87 -19.81 -9.64
N ALA A 4 4.72 -19.72 -8.33
CA ALA A 4 3.46 -19.94 -7.64
C ALA A 4 2.99 -18.63 -7.00
N VAL A 5 1.70 -18.35 -7.08
CA VAL A 5 1.10 -17.14 -6.49
C VAL A 5 0.47 -17.50 -5.14
N LEU A 6 0.81 -16.72 -4.11
CA LEU A 6 0.27 -16.89 -2.76
C LEU A 6 -0.87 -15.88 -2.52
N TYR A 7 -1.92 -16.32 -1.83
CA TYR A 7 -3.01 -15.47 -1.36
C TYR A 7 -3.06 -15.43 0.17
N GLN A 8 -3.69 -14.41 0.73
CA GLN A 8 -3.87 -14.27 2.18
C GLN A 8 -4.94 -15.24 2.70
N ASP A 9 -4.54 -16.20 3.54
CA ASP A 9 -5.44 -17.21 4.11
C ASP A 9 -5.83 -16.92 5.56
N HIS A 10 -5.17 -15.98 6.25
CA HIS A 10 -5.43 -15.65 7.64
C HIS A 10 -5.28 -14.15 7.92
N GLU A 11 -5.89 -13.69 9.01
CA GLU A 11 -5.72 -12.32 9.46
C GLU A 11 -4.28 -12.07 9.94
N PRO A 12 -3.67 -10.93 9.57
CA PRO A 12 -2.37 -10.55 10.08
C PRO A 12 -2.45 -10.26 11.58
N PRO A 13 -1.35 -10.38 12.34
CA PRO A 13 -1.31 -10.03 13.74
C PRO A 13 -1.59 -8.53 13.95
N ALA A 14 -2.10 -8.17 15.11
CA ALA A 14 -2.25 -6.77 15.48
C ALA A 14 -0.87 -6.11 15.68
N ILE A 15 -0.68 -4.93 15.10
CA ILE A 15 0.53 -4.12 15.25
C ILE A 15 0.14 -2.80 15.92
N GLY A 16 0.71 -2.48 17.07
CA GLY A 16 0.36 -1.27 17.83
C GLY A 16 -1.12 -1.22 18.23
N GLY A 17 -1.72 -2.38 18.53
CA GLY A 17 -3.15 -2.48 18.86
C GLY A 17 -4.09 -2.43 17.65
N LEU A 18 -3.58 -2.19 16.45
CA LEU A 18 -4.34 -2.15 15.21
C LEU A 18 -4.24 -3.49 14.48
N ARG A 19 -5.36 -4.11 14.20
CA ARG A 19 -5.45 -5.26 13.32
C ARG A 19 -6.02 -4.82 11.96
N LYS A 20 -5.31 -5.10 10.88
CA LYS A 20 -5.82 -4.89 9.52
C LYS A 20 -6.77 -6.03 9.18
N PRO A 21 -8.07 -5.75 8.94
CA PRO A 21 -9.01 -6.82 8.58
C PRO A 21 -8.58 -7.48 7.27
N MET A 22 -8.78 -8.79 7.18
CA MET A 22 -8.63 -9.51 5.93
C MET A 22 -9.72 -9.05 4.95
N LYS A 23 -9.40 -8.95 3.67
CA LYS A 23 -10.43 -8.81 2.64
C LYS A 23 -11.26 -10.10 2.53
N PRO A 24 -12.53 -10.01 2.13
CA PRO A 24 -13.42 -11.19 2.09
C PRO A 24 -12.87 -12.35 1.28
N ASP A 25 -12.13 -12.07 0.19
CA ASP A 25 -11.52 -13.06 -0.70
C ASP A 25 -10.04 -13.34 -0.40
N GLY A 26 -9.43 -12.66 0.59
CA GLY A 26 -8.00 -12.80 0.90
C GLY A 26 -7.07 -12.54 -0.30
N TYR A 27 -7.49 -11.73 -1.27
CA TYR A 27 -6.82 -11.48 -2.54
C TYR A 27 -6.76 -12.69 -3.49
N ARG A 28 -7.62 -13.72 -3.30
CA ARG A 28 -7.63 -14.92 -4.15
C ARG A 28 -7.92 -14.58 -5.61
N ALA A 29 -8.97 -13.82 -5.87
CA ALA A 29 -9.35 -13.43 -7.24
C ALA A 29 -8.21 -12.71 -7.95
N SER A 30 -7.63 -11.67 -7.34
CA SER A 30 -6.49 -10.96 -7.95
C SER A 30 -5.24 -11.84 -8.09
N GLY A 31 -5.03 -12.79 -7.19
CA GLY A 31 -3.95 -13.77 -7.29
C GLY A 31 -4.16 -14.75 -8.44
N ALA A 32 -5.38 -15.22 -8.66
CA ALA A 32 -5.75 -16.07 -9.79
C ALA A 32 -5.56 -15.33 -11.12
N ASP A 33 -5.98 -14.06 -11.20
CA ASP A 33 -5.75 -13.22 -12.38
C ASP A 33 -4.26 -13.05 -12.69
N ILE A 34 -3.42 -12.83 -11.66
CA ILE A 34 -1.96 -12.76 -11.83
C ILE A 34 -1.43 -14.09 -12.37
N ALA A 35 -1.80 -15.23 -11.76
CA ALA A 35 -1.34 -16.54 -12.19
C ALA A 35 -1.76 -16.85 -13.63
N PHE A 36 -3.00 -16.54 -13.98
CA PHE A 36 -3.52 -16.68 -15.33
C PHE A 36 -2.74 -15.81 -16.33
N CYS A 37 -2.57 -14.51 -16.04
CA CYS A 37 -1.84 -13.59 -16.91
C CYS A 37 -0.39 -14.02 -17.12
N LEU A 38 0.29 -14.46 -16.06
CA LEU A 38 1.67 -14.96 -16.16
C LEU A 38 1.74 -16.15 -17.12
N ARG A 39 0.79 -17.10 -17.03
CA ARG A 39 0.73 -18.26 -17.90
C ARG A 39 0.47 -17.89 -19.35
N GLU A 40 -0.47 -16.99 -19.61
CA GLU A 40 -0.77 -16.47 -20.95
C GLU A 40 0.43 -15.76 -21.61
N HIS A 41 1.34 -15.21 -20.79
CA HIS A 41 2.59 -14.59 -21.25
C HIS A 41 3.78 -15.57 -21.26
N GLY A 42 3.52 -16.88 -21.20
CA GLY A 42 4.57 -17.91 -21.36
C GLY A 42 5.45 -18.15 -20.12
N VAL A 43 5.05 -17.60 -18.95
CA VAL A 43 5.73 -17.93 -17.69
C VAL A 43 5.23 -19.29 -17.19
N SER A 44 6.14 -20.17 -16.76
CA SER A 44 5.77 -21.43 -16.12
C SER A 44 5.13 -21.15 -14.76
N VAL A 45 3.84 -21.38 -14.63
CA VAL A 45 3.07 -21.19 -13.40
C VAL A 45 2.74 -22.54 -12.77
N ILE A 46 3.04 -22.68 -11.48
CA ILE A 46 2.69 -23.83 -10.66
C ILE A 46 1.38 -23.51 -9.93
N THR A 47 0.41 -24.39 -10.07
CA THR A 47 -0.95 -24.22 -9.53
C THR A 47 -1.35 -25.42 -8.67
N PRO A 48 -2.26 -25.24 -7.67
CA PRO A 48 -2.78 -26.36 -6.87
C PRO A 48 -3.49 -27.42 -7.71
N ALA A 49 -4.25 -27.00 -8.72
CA ALA A 49 -4.86 -27.91 -9.68
C ALA A 49 -3.97 -28.06 -10.91
N GLU A 50 -3.79 -29.27 -11.41
CA GLU A 50 -3.03 -29.55 -12.63
C GLU A 50 -3.65 -28.84 -13.86
N GLN A 51 -4.98 -28.83 -13.93
CA GLN A 51 -5.77 -28.11 -14.93
C GLN A 51 -6.72 -27.15 -14.23
N PRO A 52 -6.26 -25.91 -13.91
CA PRO A 52 -7.06 -24.98 -13.14
C PRO A 52 -8.27 -24.48 -13.94
N ASP A 53 -9.44 -24.51 -13.33
CA ASP A 53 -10.67 -23.96 -13.84
C ASP A 53 -10.66 -22.43 -13.76
N LEU A 54 -11.10 -21.74 -14.81
CA LEU A 54 -11.08 -20.27 -14.91
C LEU A 54 -11.99 -19.56 -13.91
N TYR A 55 -13.00 -20.26 -13.39
CA TYR A 55 -13.99 -19.70 -12.47
C TYR A 55 -13.74 -20.09 -11.00
N THR A 56 -12.65 -20.82 -10.73
CA THR A 56 -12.31 -21.32 -9.40
C THR A 56 -10.94 -20.79 -8.96
N ASP A 57 -10.92 -19.64 -8.29
CA ASP A 57 -9.67 -18.96 -7.88
C ASP A 57 -8.69 -19.88 -7.15
N LEU A 58 -9.18 -20.71 -6.24
CA LEU A 58 -8.36 -21.66 -5.46
C LEU A 58 -7.68 -22.75 -6.29
N ASN A 59 -8.04 -22.92 -7.56
CA ASN A 59 -7.29 -23.76 -8.48
C ASN A 59 -5.96 -23.12 -8.93
N TRP A 60 -5.80 -21.80 -8.73
CA TRP A 60 -4.70 -21.00 -9.26
C TRP A 60 -3.67 -20.57 -8.23
N VAL A 61 -4.08 -20.46 -6.95
CA VAL A 61 -3.29 -19.82 -5.90
C VAL A 61 -3.13 -20.69 -4.67
N PHE A 62 -1.98 -20.61 -4.01
CA PHE A 62 -1.69 -21.31 -2.75
C PHE A 62 -1.91 -20.38 -1.55
N PRO A 63 -2.37 -20.90 -0.40
CA PRO A 63 -2.44 -20.09 0.82
C PRO A 63 -1.03 -19.70 1.29
N ASP A 64 -0.91 -18.53 1.89
CA ASP A 64 0.35 -17.99 2.44
C ASP A 64 0.76 -18.60 3.80
N THR A 65 0.18 -19.72 4.14
CA THR A 65 0.55 -20.53 5.31
C THR A 65 1.82 -21.34 5.09
N VAL A 66 2.46 -21.80 6.17
CA VAL A 66 3.63 -22.69 6.06
C VAL A 66 3.30 -23.91 5.19
N GLN A 67 2.12 -24.52 5.38
CA GLN A 67 1.68 -25.70 4.61
C GLN A 67 1.45 -25.36 3.13
N GLY A 68 0.82 -24.21 2.84
CA GLY A 68 0.59 -23.78 1.46
C GLY A 68 1.89 -23.47 0.71
N ILE A 69 2.85 -22.84 1.39
CA ILE A 69 4.17 -22.58 0.82
C ILE A 69 4.92 -23.88 0.55
N HIS A 70 4.91 -24.82 1.50
CA HIS A 70 5.46 -26.17 1.28
C HIS A 70 4.81 -26.88 0.10
N ALA A 71 3.49 -26.81 -0.04
CA ALA A 71 2.76 -27.43 -1.16
C ALA A 71 3.19 -26.81 -2.50
N ALA A 72 3.32 -25.49 -2.59
CA ALA A 72 3.80 -24.81 -3.80
C ALA A 72 5.21 -25.26 -4.20
N LEU A 73 6.14 -25.31 -3.23
CA LEU A 73 7.52 -25.74 -3.45
C LEU A 73 7.60 -27.24 -3.82
N ALA A 74 6.84 -28.10 -3.16
CA ALA A 74 6.76 -29.52 -3.48
C ALA A 74 6.18 -29.78 -4.87
N ALA A 75 5.26 -28.94 -5.35
CA ALA A 75 4.76 -28.97 -6.72
C ALA A 75 5.77 -28.45 -7.75
N GLY A 76 6.93 -27.98 -7.32
CA GLY A 76 8.06 -27.58 -8.16
C GLY A 76 8.21 -26.09 -8.41
N ALA A 77 7.53 -25.22 -7.64
CA ALA A 77 7.80 -23.79 -7.70
C ALA A 77 9.21 -23.47 -7.17
N ASP A 78 9.91 -22.55 -7.82
CA ASP A 78 11.19 -21.98 -7.38
C ASP A 78 11.08 -20.50 -7.05
N THR A 79 9.94 -19.90 -7.36
CA THR A 79 9.63 -18.48 -7.18
C THR A 79 8.22 -18.32 -6.62
N LEU A 80 8.06 -17.51 -5.57
CA LEU A 80 6.78 -17.24 -4.95
C LEU A 80 6.37 -15.77 -5.16
N TRP A 81 5.21 -15.55 -5.76
CA TRP A 81 4.62 -14.23 -5.89
C TRP A 81 3.72 -13.95 -4.69
N LEU A 82 4.07 -12.92 -3.90
CA LEU A 82 3.38 -12.60 -2.65
C LEU A 82 2.18 -11.68 -2.90
N ASN A 83 1.03 -12.23 -3.24
CA ASN A 83 -0.23 -11.47 -3.35
C ASN A 83 -1.00 -11.53 -2.03
N THR A 84 -0.36 -11.12 -0.96
CA THR A 84 -0.83 -11.22 0.42
C THR A 84 -0.46 -9.98 1.24
N VAL A 85 -0.92 -9.93 2.49
CA VAL A 85 -0.55 -8.89 3.46
C VAL A 85 0.68 -9.32 4.25
N LEU A 86 1.80 -8.68 3.97
CA LEU A 86 3.06 -8.97 4.64
C LEU A 86 3.16 -8.28 6.00
N TYR A 87 3.82 -8.92 6.96
CA TYR A 87 4.13 -8.44 8.31
C TYR A 87 5.38 -9.16 8.83
N GLU A 88 6.02 -8.62 9.84
CA GLU A 88 7.17 -9.27 10.50
C GLU A 88 6.71 -10.59 11.16
N GLY A 89 7.43 -11.67 10.87
CA GLY A 89 7.04 -13.03 11.27
C GLY A 89 6.09 -13.73 10.28
N HIS A 90 5.87 -13.16 9.08
CA HIS A 90 5.09 -13.83 8.03
C HIS A 90 5.69 -15.21 7.70
N PRO A 91 4.87 -16.25 7.44
CA PRO A 91 5.35 -17.61 7.15
C PRO A 91 6.46 -17.70 6.11
N ILE A 92 6.48 -16.82 5.10
CA ILE A 92 7.52 -16.78 4.06
C ILE A 92 8.94 -16.60 4.61
N GLU A 93 9.11 -15.98 5.78
CA GLU A 93 10.43 -15.77 6.41
C GLU A 93 11.10 -17.08 6.86
N GLN A 94 10.34 -18.17 6.97
CA GLN A 94 10.88 -19.50 7.28
C GLN A 94 11.51 -20.18 6.06
N PHE A 95 11.33 -19.63 4.85
CA PHE A 95 11.77 -20.24 3.59
C PHE A 95 12.96 -19.46 2.99
N ALA A 96 14.08 -19.49 3.69
CA ALA A 96 15.31 -18.89 3.21
C ALA A 96 15.76 -19.54 1.88
N GLY A 97 16.16 -18.72 0.91
CA GLY A 97 16.67 -19.20 -0.39
C GLY A 97 15.61 -19.39 -1.48
N VAL A 98 14.32 -19.19 -1.18
CA VAL A 98 13.27 -19.13 -2.21
C VAL A 98 13.26 -17.74 -2.85
N HIS A 99 13.17 -17.69 -4.18
CA HIS A 99 12.97 -16.42 -4.88
C HIS A 99 11.57 -15.88 -4.60
N VAL A 100 11.50 -14.58 -4.31
CA VAL A 100 10.24 -13.91 -3.96
C VAL A 100 10.00 -12.73 -4.88
N VAL A 101 8.80 -12.64 -5.44
CA VAL A 101 8.28 -11.44 -6.10
C VAL A 101 7.38 -10.72 -5.09
N GLY A 102 7.82 -9.59 -4.57
CA GLY A 102 7.16 -8.80 -3.52
C GLY A 102 8.14 -8.17 -2.55
N GLN A 103 7.60 -7.49 -1.54
CA GLN A 103 8.42 -6.88 -0.49
C GLN A 103 8.87 -7.92 0.54
N ARG A 104 9.95 -7.59 1.26
CA ARG A 104 10.33 -8.39 2.45
C ARG A 104 9.39 -8.05 3.61
N PRO A 105 8.91 -9.03 4.39
CA PRO A 105 8.00 -8.79 5.51
C PRO A 105 8.48 -7.72 6.50
N ARG A 106 9.76 -7.76 6.87
CA ARG A 106 10.38 -6.77 7.77
C ARG A 106 10.39 -5.34 7.20
N ASP A 107 10.51 -5.18 5.88
CA ASP A 107 10.49 -3.86 5.25
C ASP A 107 9.06 -3.31 5.24
N VAL A 108 8.07 -4.16 5.01
CA VAL A 108 6.66 -3.78 5.15
C VAL A 108 6.34 -3.38 6.58
N ALA A 109 6.77 -4.15 7.57
CA ALA A 109 6.57 -3.82 9.00
C ALA A 109 7.16 -2.45 9.36
N ARG A 110 8.35 -2.13 8.81
CA ARG A 110 9.03 -0.84 9.01
C ARG A 110 8.33 0.31 8.31
N TYR A 111 7.97 0.15 7.03
CA TYR A 111 7.49 1.24 6.18
C TYR A 111 5.96 1.34 6.08
N ASP A 112 5.20 0.42 6.66
CA ASP A 112 3.76 0.54 6.83
C ASP A 112 3.37 1.64 7.83
N ASP A 113 4.30 2.08 8.66
CA ASP A 113 4.20 3.25 9.53
C ASP A 113 4.49 4.52 8.73
N LYS A 114 3.44 5.30 8.44
CA LYS A 114 3.53 6.52 7.62
C LYS A 114 4.41 7.60 8.25
N PHE A 115 4.38 7.70 9.57
CA PHE A 115 5.18 8.69 10.28
C PHE A 115 6.68 8.34 10.21
N THR A 116 7.01 7.07 10.46
CA THR A 116 8.38 6.56 10.35
C THR A 116 8.91 6.68 8.92
N LEU A 117 8.08 6.31 7.92
CA LEU A 117 8.45 6.44 6.51
C LEU A 117 8.71 7.89 6.12
N ASN A 118 7.80 8.82 6.48
CA ASN A 118 7.98 10.24 6.20
C ASN A 118 9.24 10.81 6.84
N ALA A 119 9.52 10.44 8.10
CA ALA A 119 10.73 10.87 8.80
C ALA A 119 12.01 10.36 8.13
N GLU A 120 12.01 9.12 7.64
CA GLU A 120 13.14 8.53 6.92
C GLU A 120 13.38 9.22 5.56
N LEU A 121 12.31 9.51 4.82
CA LEU A 121 12.38 10.21 3.55
C LEU A 121 12.85 11.67 3.73
N LEU A 122 12.37 12.36 4.76
CA LEU A 122 12.84 13.72 5.11
C LEU A 122 14.32 13.76 5.42
N LYS A 123 14.86 12.79 6.18
CA LYS A 123 16.29 12.67 6.47
C LYS A 123 17.13 12.54 5.20
N ARG A 124 16.57 11.97 4.15
CA ARG A 124 17.20 11.79 2.83
C ARG A 124 16.89 12.93 1.87
N SER A 125 16.28 14.02 2.36
CA SER A 125 15.93 15.22 1.59
C SER A 125 14.91 14.99 0.46
N PHE A 126 14.06 13.99 0.57
CA PHE A 126 12.93 13.83 -0.34
C PHE A 126 11.81 14.81 0.00
N PRO A 127 11.01 15.23 -1.02
CA PRO A 127 9.92 16.19 -0.84
C PRO A 127 8.70 15.53 -0.16
N VAL A 128 8.76 15.44 1.17
CA VAL A 128 7.69 14.85 1.99
C VAL A 128 7.21 15.89 3.00
N ILE A 129 5.92 15.84 3.31
CA ILE A 129 5.31 16.74 4.29
C ILE A 129 5.76 16.35 5.71
N ARG A 130 6.06 17.36 6.53
CA ARG A 130 6.28 17.15 7.96
C ARG A 130 4.96 16.82 8.63
N SER A 131 4.97 15.78 9.43
CA SER A 131 3.82 15.31 10.19
C SER A 131 4.06 15.47 11.69
N GLN A 132 2.97 15.57 12.44
CA GLN A 132 2.96 15.58 13.90
C GLN A 132 2.27 14.32 14.40
N ILE A 133 2.86 13.66 15.41
CA ILE A 133 2.19 12.62 16.20
C ILE A 133 1.13 13.27 17.06
N ILE A 134 -0.03 12.64 17.17
CA ILE A 134 -1.20 13.15 17.91
C ILE A 134 -1.72 12.07 18.85
N HIS A 135 -1.60 12.32 20.14
CA HIS A 135 -2.21 11.52 21.20
C HIS A 135 -3.55 12.10 21.66
N ALA A 136 -4.23 11.39 22.54
CA ALA A 136 -5.46 11.86 23.15
C ALA A 136 -5.26 13.22 23.85
N GLY A 137 -6.17 14.18 23.58
CA GLY A 137 -6.10 15.52 24.15
C GLY A 137 -5.08 16.47 23.49
N GLU A 138 -4.18 16.00 22.63
CA GLU A 138 -3.20 16.86 21.96
C GLU A 138 -3.80 17.66 20.82
N ALA A 139 -3.29 18.88 20.64
CA ALA A 139 -3.65 19.76 19.53
C ALA A 139 -2.66 19.63 18.38
N TYR A 140 -3.13 19.89 17.17
CA TYR A 140 -2.25 20.12 16.03
C TYR A 140 -1.67 21.52 16.11
N THR A 141 -0.34 21.62 15.98
CA THR A 141 0.38 22.90 16.10
C THR A 141 0.64 23.62 14.78
N GLY A 142 0.30 22.98 13.66
CA GLY A 142 0.46 23.54 12.32
C GLY A 142 -0.74 24.37 11.84
N ALA A 143 -0.68 24.81 10.60
CA ALA A 143 -1.74 25.59 9.97
C ALA A 143 -2.95 24.75 9.57
N PHE A 144 -4.13 25.39 9.57
CA PHE A 144 -5.36 24.81 9.02
C PHE A 144 -5.63 25.35 7.60
N PRO A 145 -6.29 24.56 6.74
CA PRO A 145 -6.77 23.19 6.99
C PRO A 145 -5.65 22.17 7.10
N CYS A 146 -5.89 21.12 7.89
CA CYS A 146 -4.98 19.99 8.07
C CYS A 146 -5.68 18.65 7.80
N MET A 147 -4.89 17.59 7.70
CA MET A 147 -5.36 16.21 7.66
C MET A 147 -5.01 15.53 8.97
N ILE A 148 -5.96 14.76 9.53
CA ILE A 148 -5.69 13.80 10.59
C ILE A 148 -5.98 12.39 10.07
N LYS A 149 -5.12 11.43 10.40
CA LYS A 149 -5.21 10.07 9.87
C LYS A 149 -4.54 9.05 10.78
N PRO A 150 -4.90 7.76 10.67
CA PRO A 150 -4.16 6.67 11.29
C PRO A 150 -2.72 6.61 10.76
N ILE A 151 -1.77 6.33 11.63
CA ILE A 151 -0.36 6.11 11.25
C ILE A 151 -0.26 4.90 10.35
N ARG A 152 -0.98 3.82 10.71
CA ARG A 152 -1.10 2.60 9.92
C ARG A 152 -2.53 2.47 9.41
N GLY A 153 -2.72 2.26 8.13
CA GLY A 153 -4.06 2.14 7.53
C GLY A 153 -4.00 2.18 6.01
N ARG A 154 -5.10 1.81 5.37
CA ARG A 154 -5.23 1.69 3.91
C ARG A 154 -6.57 2.26 3.44
N GLY A 155 -6.64 2.59 2.14
CA GLY A 155 -7.89 2.91 1.47
C GLY A 155 -8.60 4.15 2.00
N SER A 156 -7.85 5.13 2.51
CA SER A 156 -8.38 6.39 3.07
C SER A 156 -9.28 6.22 4.31
N GLN A 157 -9.32 5.05 4.93
CA GLN A 157 -10.08 4.83 6.16
C GLN A 157 -9.51 5.69 7.31
N GLY A 158 -10.38 6.42 7.99
CA GLY A 158 -9.98 7.30 9.09
C GLY A 158 -9.18 8.54 8.66
N VAL A 159 -9.15 8.89 7.39
CA VAL A 159 -8.50 10.10 6.87
C VAL A 159 -9.52 11.23 6.83
N ILE A 160 -9.31 12.28 7.63
CA ILE A 160 -10.26 13.38 7.79
C ILE A 160 -9.55 14.72 7.55
N ARG A 161 -10.15 15.57 6.71
CA ARG A 161 -9.74 16.96 6.54
C ARG A 161 -10.43 17.82 7.60
N CYS A 162 -9.62 18.57 8.35
CA CYS A 162 -10.09 19.47 9.42
C CYS A 162 -9.82 20.91 9.02
N GLY A 163 -10.87 21.74 8.96
CA GLY A 163 -10.77 23.15 8.61
C GLY A 163 -10.43 24.05 9.78
N THR A 164 -10.68 23.61 11.02
CA THR A 164 -10.54 24.38 12.26
C THR A 164 -9.99 23.53 13.40
N PRO A 165 -9.44 24.14 14.48
CA PRO A 165 -9.02 23.43 15.69
C PRO A 165 -10.13 22.60 16.34
N ASP A 166 -11.37 23.10 16.38
CA ASP A 166 -12.49 22.38 16.97
C ASP A 166 -12.86 21.14 16.15
N ALA A 167 -12.89 21.27 14.81
CA ALA A 167 -13.11 20.13 13.92
C ALA A 167 -12.00 19.08 14.07
N PHE A 168 -10.76 19.51 14.28
CA PHE A 168 -9.62 18.63 14.53
C PHE A 168 -9.79 17.87 15.85
N ALA A 169 -10.12 18.56 16.94
CA ALA A 169 -10.32 17.94 18.25
C ALA A 169 -11.43 16.88 18.18
N HIS A 170 -12.55 17.21 17.54
CA HIS A 170 -13.67 16.26 17.35
C HIS A 170 -13.25 15.03 16.51
N ALA A 171 -12.54 15.24 15.41
CA ALA A 171 -12.06 14.15 14.56
C ALA A 171 -11.08 13.25 15.30
N ARG A 172 -10.09 13.83 16.03
CA ARG A 172 -9.14 13.09 16.88
C ARG A 172 -9.87 12.20 17.86
N ASP A 173 -10.78 12.78 18.64
CA ASP A 173 -11.48 12.06 19.71
C ASP A 173 -12.38 10.96 19.15
N SER A 174 -13.04 11.20 18.02
CA SER A 174 -13.86 10.20 17.32
C SER A 174 -13.02 9.03 16.79
N LEU A 175 -11.86 9.32 16.18
CA LEU A 175 -10.96 8.27 15.67
C LEU A 175 -10.38 7.41 16.80
N LEU A 176 -9.96 8.03 17.91
CA LEU A 176 -9.44 7.29 19.06
C LEU A 176 -10.52 6.47 19.76
N ALA A 177 -11.74 7.02 19.90
CA ALA A 177 -12.88 6.33 20.50
C ALA A 177 -13.31 5.08 19.71
N ALA A 178 -13.15 5.10 18.39
CA ALA A 178 -13.48 3.97 17.52
C ALA A 178 -12.62 2.72 17.77
N LYS A 179 -11.42 2.87 18.34
CA LYS A 179 -10.46 1.78 18.69
C LYS A 179 -10.04 0.87 17.52
N ILE A 180 -10.29 1.29 16.29
CA ILE A 180 -9.95 0.55 15.07
C ILE A 180 -8.84 1.22 14.26
N TYR A 181 -8.42 2.42 14.65
CA TYR A 181 -7.43 3.23 13.93
C TYR A 181 -6.07 3.31 14.61
N GLY A 182 -5.94 2.73 15.81
CA GLY A 182 -4.73 2.78 16.63
C GLY A 182 -4.57 4.09 17.41
N ASP A 183 -3.57 4.12 18.28
CA ASP A 183 -3.06 5.27 19.02
C ASP A 183 -1.53 5.14 19.02
N PRO A 184 -0.77 6.17 18.61
CA PRO A 184 -1.23 7.50 18.21
C PRO A 184 -1.75 7.61 16.77
N LEU A 185 -2.37 8.77 16.47
CA LEU A 185 -2.68 9.24 15.12
C LEU A 185 -1.57 10.14 14.59
N MET A 186 -1.66 10.58 13.34
CA MET A 186 -0.79 11.61 12.78
C MET A 186 -1.59 12.73 12.14
N ALA A 187 -1.04 13.95 12.19
CA ALA A 187 -1.58 15.11 11.50
C ALA A 187 -0.52 15.76 10.59
N GLU A 188 -0.98 16.34 9.50
CA GLU A 188 -0.14 17.01 8.51
C GLU A 188 -0.91 18.16 7.82
N PRO A 189 -0.23 19.14 7.21
CA PRO A 189 -0.88 20.16 6.40
C PRO A 189 -1.73 19.54 5.29
N TYR A 190 -2.89 20.14 5.00
CA TYR A 190 -3.68 19.78 3.84
C TYR A 190 -3.07 20.39 2.58
N LEU A 191 -2.80 19.58 1.57
CA LEU A 191 -2.36 20.02 0.25
C LEU A 191 -3.58 20.06 -0.69
N PRO A 192 -3.95 21.24 -1.24
CA PRO A 192 -5.16 21.38 -2.05
C PRO A 192 -5.00 21.01 -3.52
N GLY A 193 -3.77 20.80 -3.98
CA GLY A 193 -3.47 20.58 -5.39
C GLY A 193 -3.80 19.19 -5.91
N GLN A 194 -3.30 18.90 -7.09
CA GLN A 194 -3.52 17.65 -7.82
C GLN A 194 -3.01 16.45 -7.03
N GLU A 195 -3.79 15.38 -7.01
CA GLU A 195 -3.38 14.07 -6.51
C GLU A 195 -2.95 13.18 -7.67
N ILE A 196 -1.75 12.62 -7.57
CA ILE A 196 -1.19 11.69 -8.54
C ILE A 196 -0.66 10.44 -7.84
N THR A 197 -0.65 9.36 -8.59
CA THR A 197 -0.12 8.07 -8.15
C THR A 197 0.94 7.61 -9.15
N ILE A 198 2.08 7.16 -8.64
CA ILE A 198 3.21 6.66 -9.43
C ILE A 198 3.55 5.26 -8.95
N SER A 199 3.49 4.28 -9.85
CA SER A 199 3.95 2.92 -9.56
C SER A 199 5.40 2.78 -9.98
N VAL A 200 6.27 2.41 -9.03
CA VAL A 200 7.73 2.35 -9.22
C VAL A 200 8.22 0.94 -8.98
N PHE A 201 9.03 0.43 -9.91
CA PHE A 201 9.71 -0.86 -9.79
C PHE A 201 10.97 -0.77 -8.91
N PRO A 202 11.46 -1.89 -8.37
CA PRO A 202 12.66 -1.92 -7.54
C PRO A 202 13.93 -1.36 -8.19
N ASP A 203 14.02 -1.42 -9.51
CA ASP A 203 15.14 -0.89 -10.31
C ASP A 203 15.08 0.63 -10.50
N GLY A 204 14.04 1.29 -9.97
CA GLY A 204 13.83 2.72 -10.10
C GLY A 204 13.11 3.14 -11.38
N THR A 205 12.69 2.21 -12.23
CA THR A 205 11.79 2.55 -13.35
C THR A 205 10.35 2.71 -12.87
N SER A 206 9.54 3.49 -13.59
CA SER A 206 8.15 3.73 -13.20
C SER A 206 7.17 3.53 -14.35
N LEU A 207 5.93 3.20 -13.99
CA LEU A 207 4.80 3.24 -14.89
C LEU A 207 4.34 4.69 -15.12
N PRO A 208 3.55 4.96 -16.18
CA PRO A 208 2.95 6.27 -16.39
C PRO A 208 2.22 6.79 -15.16
N ILE A 209 2.30 8.09 -14.92
CA ILE A 209 1.60 8.75 -13.82
C ILE A 209 0.09 8.56 -13.98
N ALA A 210 -0.58 8.20 -12.91
CA ALA A 210 -2.04 8.21 -12.83
C ALA A 210 -2.51 9.40 -11.99
N GLU A 211 -3.35 10.24 -12.59
CA GLU A 211 -4.03 11.34 -11.90
C GLU A 211 -5.28 10.81 -11.20
N ARG A 212 -5.53 11.28 -9.97
CA ARG A 212 -6.74 11.02 -9.19
C ARG A 212 -7.64 12.26 -9.22
N PHE A 213 -8.93 12.06 -9.45
CA PHE A 213 -9.94 13.11 -9.51
C PHE A 213 -11.22 12.71 -8.78
N ALA A 214 -12.26 13.56 -8.81
CA ALA A 214 -13.55 13.35 -8.13
C ALA A 214 -13.39 13.08 -6.62
N GLN A 215 -12.56 13.89 -5.95
CA GLN A 215 -12.37 13.83 -4.51
C GLN A 215 -13.61 14.35 -3.78
N LYS A 216 -13.95 13.70 -2.66
CA LYS A 216 -14.99 14.15 -1.73
C LYS A 216 -14.32 14.80 -0.52
N ASP A 217 -14.67 16.05 -0.23
CA ASP A 217 -14.08 16.82 0.88
C ASP A 217 -12.53 16.86 0.88
N GLY A 218 -11.94 16.81 -0.32
CA GLY A 218 -10.49 16.81 -0.49
C GLY A 218 -9.80 15.49 -0.21
N VAL A 219 -10.54 14.40 -0.04
CA VAL A 219 -10.02 13.04 0.17
C VAL A 219 -10.49 12.14 -0.97
N ALA A 220 -9.59 11.28 -1.48
CA ALA A 220 -9.99 10.28 -2.45
C ALA A 220 -11.02 9.32 -1.82
N PRO A 221 -12.13 9.00 -2.50
CA PRO A 221 -13.11 8.06 -1.99
C PRO A 221 -12.47 6.73 -1.63
N TYR A 222 -13.00 6.07 -0.59
CA TYR A 222 -12.58 4.72 -0.24
C TYR A 222 -12.80 3.76 -1.43
N ASN A 223 -11.84 2.89 -1.71
CA ASN A 223 -11.87 2.01 -2.88
C ASN A 223 -13.05 1.02 -2.89
N GLY A 224 -13.69 0.79 -1.73
CA GLY A 224 -14.93 0.02 -1.62
C GLY A 224 -16.18 0.75 -2.10
N ASP A 225 -16.15 2.09 -2.09
CA ASP A 225 -17.31 2.94 -2.44
C ASP A 225 -17.29 3.32 -3.92
N VAL A 226 -16.10 3.56 -4.48
CA VAL A 226 -15.92 3.98 -5.88
C VAL A 226 -14.83 3.16 -6.56
N PRO A 227 -15.12 2.45 -7.66
CA PRO A 227 -14.09 1.78 -8.43
C PRO A 227 -13.01 2.75 -8.89
N VAL A 228 -11.74 2.37 -8.75
CA VAL A 228 -10.57 3.22 -9.08
C VAL A 228 -10.61 3.70 -10.53
N VAL A 229 -11.11 2.89 -11.45
CA VAL A 229 -11.26 3.24 -12.87
C VAL A 229 -12.18 4.43 -13.13
N ASN A 230 -13.07 4.76 -12.18
CA ASN A 230 -14.02 5.87 -12.31
C ASN A 230 -13.45 7.20 -11.80
N ASN A 231 -12.32 7.19 -11.12
CA ASN A 231 -11.72 8.40 -10.53
C ASN A 231 -10.20 8.51 -10.75
N SER A 232 -9.68 7.78 -11.72
CA SER A 232 -8.28 7.88 -12.13
C SER A 232 -8.11 7.72 -13.64
N ARG A 233 -7.10 8.38 -14.17
CA ARG A 233 -6.70 8.29 -15.58
C ARG A 233 -5.19 8.42 -15.72
N ALA A 234 -4.62 7.81 -16.75
CA ALA A 234 -3.22 8.01 -17.09
C ALA A 234 -3.00 9.45 -17.58
N VAL A 235 -1.89 10.05 -17.17
CA VAL A 235 -1.42 11.34 -17.67
C VAL A 235 -0.77 11.11 -19.05
N ALA A 236 -1.32 11.73 -20.08
CA ALA A 236 -0.81 11.57 -21.46
C ALA A 236 0.52 12.35 -21.65
N GLU A 237 0.59 13.57 -21.11
CA GLU A 237 1.78 14.42 -21.17
C GLU A 237 2.10 14.97 -19.79
N GLU A 238 3.29 14.66 -19.28
CA GLU A 238 3.73 15.11 -17.98
C GLU A 238 4.21 16.57 -18.01
N THR A 239 3.83 17.35 -17.02
CA THR A 239 4.41 18.66 -16.73
C THR A 239 5.83 18.52 -16.16
N ASP A 240 6.59 19.61 -16.08
CA ASP A 240 7.91 19.61 -15.45
C ASP A 240 7.85 19.26 -13.96
N ALA A 241 6.82 19.73 -13.25
CA ALA A 241 6.59 19.38 -11.86
C ALA A 241 6.32 17.88 -11.71
N GLN A 242 5.47 17.30 -12.57
CA GLN A 242 5.19 15.86 -12.56
C GLN A 242 6.43 15.02 -12.89
N ARG A 243 7.26 15.44 -13.85
CA ARG A 243 8.55 14.78 -14.12
C ARG A 243 9.50 14.85 -12.94
N THR A 244 9.53 15.98 -12.23
CA THR A 244 10.38 16.16 -11.05
C THR A 244 9.95 15.24 -9.92
N ILE A 245 8.65 15.19 -9.57
CA ILE A 245 8.17 14.32 -8.50
C ILE A 245 8.30 12.84 -8.87
N ARG A 246 8.09 12.45 -10.13
CA ARG A 246 8.32 11.08 -10.61
C ARG A 246 9.76 10.64 -10.34
N ARG A 247 10.75 11.46 -10.71
CA ARG A 247 12.17 11.17 -10.43
C ARG A 247 12.44 11.05 -8.92
N ALA A 248 11.84 11.91 -8.11
CA ALA A 248 11.97 11.81 -6.66
C ALA A 248 11.40 10.49 -6.12
N CYS A 249 10.26 10.02 -6.63
CA CYS A 249 9.68 8.74 -6.26
C CYS A 249 10.57 7.55 -6.69
N GLU A 250 11.10 7.56 -7.91
CA GLU A 250 12.04 6.56 -8.43
C GLU A 250 13.29 6.46 -7.54
N GLN A 251 13.89 7.61 -7.21
CA GLN A 251 15.04 7.69 -6.31
C GLN A 251 14.70 7.24 -4.88
N ALA A 252 13.52 7.58 -4.36
CA ALA A 252 13.10 7.17 -3.02
C ALA A 252 12.97 5.64 -2.91
N VAL A 253 12.34 4.99 -3.90
CA VAL A 253 12.19 3.52 -3.93
C VAL A 253 13.54 2.83 -3.94
N THR A 254 14.47 3.29 -4.77
CA THR A 254 15.84 2.77 -4.84
C THR A 254 16.60 3.03 -3.52
N ALA A 255 16.51 4.25 -2.97
CA ALA A 255 17.18 4.62 -1.73
C ALA A 255 16.67 3.85 -0.50
N LEU A 256 15.42 3.41 -0.50
CA LEU A 256 14.82 2.57 0.54
C LEU A 256 15.09 1.08 0.33
N ASP A 257 15.73 0.69 -0.77
CA ASP A 257 16.04 -0.70 -1.16
C ASP A 257 14.78 -1.59 -1.20
N LEU A 258 13.66 -1.06 -1.70
CA LEU A 258 12.40 -1.80 -1.81
C LEU A 258 12.51 -2.90 -2.88
N LYS A 259 11.89 -4.06 -2.63
CA LYS A 259 12.08 -5.28 -3.43
C LYS A 259 10.91 -5.65 -4.33
N GLY A 260 9.80 -4.95 -4.22
CA GLY A 260 8.62 -5.17 -5.04
C GLY A 260 8.13 -3.87 -5.66
N LEU A 261 7.23 -3.98 -6.63
CA LEU A 261 6.51 -2.83 -7.16
C LEU A 261 5.77 -2.10 -6.04
N VAL A 262 5.98 -0.80 -5.94
CA VAL A 262 5.29 0.06 -4.96
C VAL A 262 4.52 1.16 -5.66
N ARG A 263 3.42 1.56 -5.04
CA ARG A 263 2.65 2.74 -5.43
C ARG A 263 2.97 3.88 -4.49
N VAL A 264 3.38 5.01 -5.04
CA VAL A 264 3.64 6.24 -4.30
C VAL A 264 2.52 7.23 -4.62
N ASP A 265 1.75 7.60 -3.61
CA ASP A 265 0.68 8.59 -3.74
C ASP A 265 1.24 9.97 -3.36
N CYS A 266 1.14 10.93 -4.28
CA CYS A 266 1.66 12.28 -4.15
C CYS A 266 0.54 13.30 -4.29
N ARG A 267 0.71 14.46 -3.64
CA ARG A 267 -0.24 15.55 -3.73
C ARG A 267 0.48 16.89 -3.83
N ALA A 268 0.07 17.72 -4.76
CA ALA A 268 0.66 19.01 -4.96
C ALA A 268 0.20 20.03 -3.92
N ALA A 269 1.06 20.99 -3.59
CA ALA A 269 0.70 22.18 -2.85
C ALA A 269 -0.15 23.14 -3.70
N ALA A 270 -0.59 24.27 -3.12
CA ALA A 270 -1.44 25.25 -3.81
C ALA A 270 -0.73 25.90 -5.01
N ASP A 271 0.59 26.00 -4.97
CA ASP A 271 1.44 26.53 -6.04
C ASP A 271 1.83 25.52 -7.12
N GLY A 272 1.34 24.27 -6.98
CA GLY A 272 1.62 23.18 -7.92
C GLY A 272 2.91 22.42 -7.67
N THR A 273 3.64 22.73 -6.57
CA THR A 273 4.84 21.98 -6.14
C THR A 273 4.50 20.73 -5.35
#